data_317c01e582a57c2b0d38a31d483d603f
#
_entry.id   317c01e582a57c2b0d38a31d483d603f
#
_cell.length_a   1.000
_cell.length_b   1.000
_cell.length_c   1.000
_cell.angle_alpha   90.00
_cell.angle_beta   90.00
_cell.angle_gamma   90.00
#
_symmetry.space_group_name_H-M   'P 1'
#
loop_
_entity.id
_entity.type
_entity.pdbx_description
1 polymer ?
#
loop_
_entity_poly.entity_id
_entity_poly.type
_entity_poly.pdbx_seq_one_letter_code
_entity_poly.pdbx_strand_id
1 'polypeptide(L)'
;MQIDYASIIGIPSSIVSYNVPLSSRSWLHRGGNVKVYFTPQTYEQILLIAKYLYGKRAKFDVIGHSSNIYFKDSYCTDYVLDTKKWSGIEFLSDDTILTTSGQAMTKLSRMCMERGIAGYEGFVSLPGTVGGAVVNNSGCYGSLMEAVVCQVELLMPDGEIKMLSKEELNYSHRNSALKNKTIEGIVLRVWLDASHHEPSATLLEKAKGYALDRKRTQQGPLNNLGSTYAQLPYKHNVRNFISRVFAKLFSICRVDVIKARKYMKYVYLTLYGELKIAKYISNYWIGCFVWQDAGADEAFKRYCKMMNRIYNRPRLEIEVRE
;
A
#
# COMPACT_ATOMS: atom_id res chain seq x y z
N MET A 1 -21.81 7.24 29.44
CA MET A 1 -22.80 7.14 28.33
C MET A 1 -22.02 7.09 27.02
N GLN A 2 -22.18 6.06 26.21
CA GLN A 2 -21.54 5.95 24.92
C GLN A 2 -22.24 6.88 23.93
N ILE A 3 -21.48 7.69 23.18
CA ILE A 3 -22.04 8.60 22.16
C ILE A 3 -22.57 7.74 21.00
N ASP A 4 -23.82 7.95 20.60
CA ASP A 4 -24.43 7.28 19.43
C ASP A 4 -24.12 8.06 18.15
N TYR A 5 -22.98 7.77 17.56
CA TYR A 5 -22.55 8.39 16.30
C TYR A 5 -23.45 8.03 15.12
N ALA A 6 -24.11 6.88 15.14
CA ALA A 6 -25.02 6.48 14.07
C ALA A 6 -26.20 7.45 13.95
N SER A 7 -26.87 7.74 15.08
CA SER A 7 -27.96 8.73 15.12
C SER A 7 -27.47 10.15 14.82
N ILE A 8 -26.31 10.57 15.33
CA ILE A 8 -25.78 11.93 15.12
C ILE A 8 -25.47 12.18 13.63
N ILE A 9 -24.92 11.18 12.93
CA ILE A 9 -24.50 11.30 11.53
C ILE A 9 -25.65 10.96 10.57
N GLY A 10 -26.67 10.26 11.03
CA GLY A 10 -27.80 9.80 10.20
C GLY A 10 -27.44 8.57 9.35
N ILE A 11 -26.67 7.64 9.90
CA ILE A 11 -26.22 6.41 9.24
C ILE A 11 -26.65 5.15 10.00
N PRO A 12 -26.74 3.97 9.36
CA PRO A 12 -27.09 2.73 10.04
C PRO A 12 -26.07 2.39 11.13
N SER A 13 -26.55 1.94 12.30
CA SER A 13 -25.69 1.48 13.41
C SER A 13 -24.81 0.30 13.04
N SER A 14 -25.22 -0.54 12.07
CA SER A 14 -24.48 -1.70 11.58
C SER A 14 -23.14 -1.37 10.92
N ILE A 15 -22.91 -0.12 10.51
CA ILE A 15 -21.65 0.32 9.92
C ILE A 15 -20.76 1.09 10.90
N VAL A 16 -21.15 1.19 12.19
CA VAL A 16 -20.39 1.85 13.25
C VAL A 16 -19.96 0.80 14.28
N SER A 17 -18.68 0.76 14.61
CA SER A 17 -18.13 -0.09 15.67
C SER A 17 -17.32 0.76 16.64
N TYR A 18 -17.30 0.37 17.91
CA TYR A 18 -16.64 1.12 18.97
C TYR A 18 -15.51 0.31 19.60
N ASN A 19 -14.46 0.99 20.05
CA ASN A 19 -13.32 0.40 20.75
C ASN A 19 -12.71 -0.78 19.98
N VAL A 20 -12.45 -0.56 18.68
CA VAL A 20 -11.98 -1.61 17.76
C VAL A 20 -10.46 -1.69 17.82
N PRO A 21 -9.87 -2.86 18.15
CA PRO A 21 -8.44 -3.02 18.03
C PRO A 21 -8.02 -3.06 16.55
N LEU A 22 -7.08 -2.18 16.15
CA LEU A 22 -6.54 -2.15 14.78
C LEU A 22 -5.90 -3.48 14.40
N SER A 23 -5.35 -4.21 15.36
CA SER A 23 -4.80 -5.55 15.13
C SER A 23 -5.81 -6.54 14.54
N SER A 24 -7.12 -6.34 14.75
CA SER A 24 -8.18 -7.16 14.15
C SER A 24 -8.58 -6.72 12.74
N ARG A 25 -8.10 -5.57 12.27
CA ARG A 25 -8.55 -4.92 11.04
C ARG A 25 -7.43 -4.59 10.06
N SER A 26 -6.20 -4.41 10.54
CA SER A 26 -5.03 -4.08 9.74
C SER A 26 -4.42 -5.30 9.07
N TRP A 27 -3.73 -5.06 7.94
CA TRP A 27 -3.04 -6.10 7.18
C TRP A 27 -1.96 -6.84 7.99
N LEU A 28 -1.22 -6.12 8.82
CA LEU A 28 -0.17 -6.70 9.67
C LEU A 28 -0.68 -7.30 10.98
N HIS A 29 -1.98 -7.23 11.24
CA HIS A 29 -2.57 -7.61 12.53
C HIS A 29 -1.91 -6.88 13.71
N ARG A 30 -1.59 -5.58 13.53
CA ARG A 30 -0.94 -4.72 14.50
C ARG A 30 -1.66 -3.38 14.64
N GLY A 31 -1.36 -2.68 15.74
CA GLY A 31 -1.95 -1.39 16.06
C GLY A 31 -2.80 -1.42 17.31
N GLY A 32 -2.89 -0.30 17.99
CA GLY A 32 -3.72 -0.11 19.20
C GLY A 32 -5.20 0.05 18.89
N ASN A 33 -5.90 0.87 19.66
CA ASN A 33 -7.36 0.96 19.61
C ASN A 33 -7.87 2.18 18.83
N VAL A 34 -9.01 1.98 18.17
CA VAL A 34 -9.81 3.02 17.53
C VAL A 34 -11.08 3.22 18.35
N LYS A 35 -11.40 4.45 18.75
CA LYS A 35 -12.64 4.73 19.50
C LYS A 35 -13.88 4.46 18.65
N VAL A 36 -13.89 4.93 17.39
CA VAL A 36 -15.02 4.75 16.47
C VAL A 36 -14.51 4.33 15.10
N TYR A 37 -15.03 3.22 14.61
CA TYR A 37 -14.63 2.61 13.34
C TYR A 37 -15.83 2.55 12.40
N PHE A 38 -15.74 3.25 11.26
CA PHE A 38 -16.79 3.33 10.25
C PHE A 38 -16.50 2.41 9.07
N THR A 39 -17.51 1.66 8.62
CA THR A 39 -17.43 0.77 7.46
C THR A 39 -18.55 1.08 6.46
N PRO A 40 -18.53 2.25 5.79
CA PRO A 40 -19.57 2.64 4.83
C PRO A 40 -19.64 1.66 3.66
N GLN A 41 -20.84 1.52 3.10
CA GLN A 41 -21.16 0.64 1.98
C GLN A 41 -21.72 1.39 0.79
N THR A 42 -22.10 2.66 0.96
CA THR A 42 -22.65 3.52 -0.11
C THR A 42 -21.92 4.85 -0.18
N TYR A 43 -22.09 5.52 -1.32
CA TYR A 43 -21.56 6.86 -1.56
C TYR A 43 -22.06 7.87 -0.52
N GLU A 44 -23.35 7.86 -0.23
CA GLU A 44 -23.98 8.76 0.72
C GLU A 44 -23.43 8.57 2.14
N GLN A 45 -23.24 7.32 2.57
CA GLN A 45 -22.70 7.01 3.89
C GLN A 45 -21.26 7.55 4.02
N ILE A 46 -20.43 7.40 2.98
CA ILE A 46 -19.05 7.91 3.01
C ILE A 46 -19.05 9.44 3.10
N LEU A 47 -19.91 10.12 2.34
CA LEU A 47 -20.03 11.58 2.36
C LEU A 47 -20.49 12.08 3.73
N LEU A 48 -21.52 11.48 4.30
CA LEU A 48 -22.04 11.86 5.64
C LEU A 48 -20.98 11.72 6.72
N ILE A 49 -20.30 10.56 6.77
CA ILE A 49 -19.23 10.29 7.75
C ILE A 49 -18.09 11.29 7.57
N ALA A 50 -17.59 11.44 6.34
CA ALA A 50 -16.44 12.27 6.08
C ALA A 50 -16.73 13.76 6.34
N LYS A 51 -17.89 14.27 5.92
CA LYS A 51 -18.33 15.65 6.24
C LYS A 51 -18.44 15.87 7.73
N TYR A 52 -18.98 14.90 8.47
CA TYR A 52 -19.02 14.97 9.93
C TYR A 52 -17.61 15.07 10.54
N LEU A 53 -16.68 14.20 10.11
CA LEU A 53 -15.31 14.17 10.63
C LEU A 53 -14.55 15.47 10.32
N TYR A 54 -14.66 15.97 9.09
CA TYR A 54 -14.07 17.26 8.69
C TYR A 54 -14.69 18.43 9.46
N GLY A 55 -16.02 18.49 9.57
CA GLY A 55 -16.74 19.54 10.31
C GLY A 55 -16.35 19.59 11.78
N LYS A 56 -16.03 18.44 12.40
CA LYS A 56 -15.48 18.35 13.75
C LYS A 56 -14.00 18.64 13.86
N ARG A 57 -13.29 18.84 12.73
CA ARG A 57 -11.83 18.92 12.66
C ARG A 57 -11.17 17.72 13.36
N ALA A 58 -11.80 16.56 13.26
CA ALA A 58 -11.33 15.35 13.92
C ALA A 58 -10.07 14.82 13.25
N LYS A 59 -9.14 14.27 14.06
CA LYS A 59 -8.05 13.46 13.51
C LYS A 59 -8.59 12.07 13.20
N PHE A 60 -8.49 11.64 11.96
CA PHE A 60 -8.95 10.34 11.53
C PHE A 60 -8.06 9.74 10.46
N ASP A 61 -8.08 8.42 10.33
CA ASP A 61 -7.44 7.71 9.24
C ASP A 61 -8.47 7.22 8.23
N VAL A 62 -8.15 7.36 6.94
CA VAL A 62 -8.87 6.69 5.86
C VAL A 62 -8.05 5.48 5.45
N ILE A 63 -8.65 4.30 5.47
CA ILE A 63 -7.96 3.06 5.14
C ILE A 63 -8.73 2.23 4.12
N GLY A 64 -7.98 1.50 3.30
CA GLY A 64 -8.45 0.35 2.54
C GLY A 64 -7.96 -0.93 3.20
N HIS A 65 -7.30 -1.82 2.45
CA HIS A 65 -6.70 -3.05 3.02
C HIS A 65 -5.52 -2.80 3.96
N SER A 66 -5.07 -1.55 4.14
CA SER A 66 -3.89 -1.16 4.92
C SER A 66 -2.60 -1.94 4.58
N SER A 67 -2.52 -2.50 3.38
CA SER A 67 -1.39 -3.31 2.90
C SER A 67 -0.09 -2.52 2.70
N ASN A 68 -0.10 -1.20 2.91
CA ASN A 68 1.06 -0.32 2.90
C ASN A 68 1.16 0.54 4.17
N ILE A 69 0.38 0.23 5.21
CA ILE A 69 0.36 1.00 6.47
C ILE A 69 0.86 0.11 7.62
N TYR A 70 1.87 0.59 8.34
CA TYR A 70 2.31 0.05 9.60
C TYR A 70 1.75 0.88 10.76
N PHE A 71 0.80 0.32 11.48
CA PHE A 71 0.33 0.85 12.75
C PHE A 71 1.20 0.28 13.87
N LYS A 72 1.89 1.14 14.63
CA LYS A 72 2.57 0.71 15.86
C LYS A 72 1.56 0.21 16.88
N ASP A 73 1.93 -0.73 17.73
CA ASP A 73 1.04 -1.26 18.75
C ASP A 73 0.57 -0.20 19.76
N SER A 74 1.35 0.87 19.92
CA SER A 74 0.98 2.05 20.71
C SER A 74 0.07 3.05 20.00
N TYR A 75 -0.14 2.90 18.67
CA TYR A 75 -0.93 3.85 17.91
C TYR A 75 -2.41 3.74 18.23
N CYS A 76 -3.00 4.82 18.73
CA CYS A 76 -4.44 4.95 18.95
C CYS A 76 -4.95 6.16 18.17
N THR A 77 -6.18 6.04 17.66
CA THR A 77 -6.86 7.13 16.96
C THR A 77 -8.33 7.21 17.37
N ASP A 78 -8.92 8.38 17.23
CA ASP A 78 -10.33 8.55 17.58
C ASP A 78 -11.23 7.91 16.51
N TYR A 79 -10.89 8.07 15.24
CA TYR A 79 -11.76 7.62 14.15
C TYR A 79 -10.98 6.94 13.03
N VAL A 80 -11.60 5.91 12.45
CA VAL A 80 -11.16 5.29 11.19
C VAL A 80 -12.33 5.21 10.23
N LEU A 81 -12.11 5.62 8.99
CA LEU A 81 -12.99 5.43 7.85
C LEU A 81 -12.41 4.32 6.97
N ASP A 82 -13.03 3.13 7.04
CA ASP A 82 -12.62 1.96 6.26
C ASP A 82 -13.48 1.83 5.00
N THR A 83 -12.89 2.06 3.84
CA THR A 83 -13.58 2.09 2.56
C THR A 83 -13.81 0.70 1.93
N LYS A 84 -13.25 -0.36 2.48
CA LYS A 84 -13.25 -1.71 1.87
C LYS A 84 -14.63 -2.27 1.51
N LYS A 85 -15.67 -1.93 2.29
CA LYS A 85 -17.02 -2.41 2.02
C LYS A 85 -17.73 -1.62 0.93
N TRP A 86 -17.23 -0.45 0.58
CA TRP A 86 -17.72 0.32 -0.56
C TRP A 86 -16.93 -0.04 -1.80
N SER A 87 -17.30 -1.12 -2.45
CA SER A 87 -16.62 -1.66 -3.63
C SER A 87 -17.56 -1.76 -4.83
N GLY A 88 -17.12 -1.25 -5.98
CA GLY A 88 -17.88 -1.28 -7.23
C GLY A 88 -16.98 -1.05 -8.44
N ILE A 89 -17.32 -1.70 -9.55
CA ILE A 89 -16.68 -1.53 -10.86
C ILE A 89 -17.79 -1.47 -11.89
N GLU A 90 -17.75 -0.46 -12.74
CA GLU A 90 -18.62 -0.28 -13.89
C GLU A 90 -17.76 -0.06 -15.13
N PHE A 91 -18.06 -0.78 -16.22
CA PHE A 91 -17.41 -0.63 -17.51
C PHE A 91 -18.33 0.25 -18.37
N LEU A 92 -17.88 1.46 -18.68
CA LEU A 92 -18.64 2.43 -19.45
C LEU A 92 -18.45 2.21 -20.95
N SER A 93 -19.31 2.82 -21.77
CA SER A 93 -19.30 2.65 -23.22
C SER A 93 -18.21 3.43 -23.97
N ASP A 94 -17.45 4.27 -23.26
CA ASP A 94 -16.40 5.15 -23.79
C ASP A 94 -14.99 4.66 -23.48
N ASP A 95 -14.79 3.34 -23.41
CA ASP A 95 -13.53 2.73 -23.02
C ASP A 95 -12.99 3.21 -21.66
N THR A 96 -13.90 3.49 -20.74
CA THR A 96 -13.59 3.93 -19.38
C THR A 96 -14.13 2.96 -18.34
N ILE A 97 -13.38 2.75 -17.27
CA ILE A 97 -13.82 2.02 -16.09
C ILE A 97 -14.07 3.01 -14.96
N LEU A 98 -15.29 3.04 -14.43
CA LEU A 98 -15.61 3.74 -13.20
C LEU A 98 -15.51 2.77 -12.02
N THR A 99 -14.73 3.13 -11.01
CA THR A 99 -14.56 2.28 -9.83
C THR A 99 -14.55 3.09 -8.53
N THR A 100 -14.95 2.45 -7.44
CA THR A 100 -14.93 3.06 -6.11
C THR A 100 -13.56 2.91 -5.45
N SER A 101 -13.21 3.81 -4.52
CA SER A 101 -11.92 3.78 -3.82
C SER A 101 -11.69 2.52 -2.98
N GLY A 102 -12.76 1.88 -2.49
CA GLY A 102 -12.69 0.64 -1.70
C GLY A 102 -12.53 -0.63 -2.53
N GLN A 103 -12.63 -0.55 -3.86
CA GLN A 103 -12.49 -1.71 -4.74
C GLN A 103 -11.11 -2.35 -4.60
N ALA A 104 -11.08 -3.69 -4.44
CA ALA A 104 -9.82 -4.43 -4.39
C ALA A 104 -9.10 -4.42 -5.75
N MET A 105 -7.80 -4.09 -5.76
CA MET A 105 -6.97 -4.04 -6.96
C MET A 105 -6.91 -5.39 -7.70
N THR A 106 -6.79 -6.48 -6.97
CA THR A 106 -6.76 -7.83 -7.57
C THR A 106 -8.05 -8.21 -8.30
N LYS A 107 -9.21 -7.75 -7.79
CA LYS A 107 -10.50 -7.98 -8.44
C LYS A 107 -10.64 -7.10 -9.70
N LEU A 108 -10.23 -5.84 -9.63
CA LEU A 108 -10.19 -4.94 -10.79
C LEU A 108 -9.32 -5.54 -11.90
N SER A 109 -8.07 -5.88 -11.57
CA SER A 109 -7.12 -6.50 -12.51
C SER A 109 -7.70 -7.73 -13.20
N ARG A 110 -8.30 -8.63 -12.44
CA ARG A 110 -8.92 -9.84 -12.98
C ARG A 110 -10.05 -9.52 -13.95
N MET A 111 -10.97 -8.63 -13.55
CA MET A 111 -12.13 -8.28 -14.40
C MET A 111 -11.71 -7.57 -15.70
N CYS A 112 -10.63 -6.76 -15.68
CA CYS A 112 -10.05 -6.15 -16.87
C CYS A 112 -9.48 -7.23 -17.81
N MET A 113 -8.67 -8.14 -17.29
CA MET A 113 -8.08 -9.22 -18.11
C MET A 113 -9.14 -10.15 -18.73
N GLU A 114 -10.19 -10.50 -17.98
CA GLU A 114 -11.30 -11.32 -18.46
C GLU A 114 -12.03 -10.65 -19.64
N ARG A 115 -12.00 -9.31 -19.73
CA ARG A 115 -12.56 -8.49 -20.82
C ARG A 115 -11.55 -8.14 -21.93
N GLY A 116 -10.31 -8.60 -21.81
CA GLY A 116 -9.28 -8.28 -22.79
C GLY A 116 -8.73 -6.85 -22.66
N ILE A 117 -8.95 -6.17 -21.51
CA ILE A 117 -8.42 -4.83 -21.24
C ILE A 117 -7.00 -4.97 -20.68
N ALA A 118 -6.02 -4.48 -21.45
CA ALA A 118 -4.59 -4.57 -21.14
C ALA A 118 -4.12 -3.46 -20.18
N GLY A 119 -2.91 -3.64 -19.61
CA GLY A 119 -2.30 -2.68 -18.68
C GLY A 119 -2.59 -2.97 -17.20
N TYR A 120 -3.50 -3.90 -16.89
CA TYR A 120 -3.90 -4.28 -15.53
C TYR A 120 -3.31 -5.60 -15.06
N GLU A 121 -2.68 -6.39 -15.94
CA GLU A 121 -2.19 -7.73 -15.64
C GLU A 121 -1.11 -7.77 -14.56
N GLY A 122 -0.29 -6.72 -14.45
CA GLY A 122 0.71 -6.60 -13.40
C GLY A 122 0.10 -6.40 -11.99
N PHE A 123 -1.14 -5.94 -11.88
CA PHE A 123 -1.82 -5.75 -10.59
C PHE A 123 -2.41 -7.04 -10.02
N VAL A 124 -2.34 -8.18 -10.72
CA VAL A 124 -2.95 -9.46 -10.34
C VAL A 124 -2.64 -9.90 -8.91
N SER A 125 -1.47 -9.57 -8.40
CA SER A 125 -1.03 -9.90 -7.04
C SER A 125 -0.79 -8.66 -6.17
N LEU A 126 -1.24 -7.48 -6.59
CA LEU A 126 -1.08 -6.24 -5.81
C LEU A 126 -2.15 -6.16 -4.72
N PRO A 127 -1.81 -6.32 -3.43
CA PRO A 127 -2.76 -6.16 -2.37
C PRO A 127 -3.13 -4.69 -2.19
N GLY A 128 -4.35 -4.42 -1.79
CA GLY A 128 -4.80 -3.04 -1.54
C GLY A 128 -6.10 -2.71 -2.27
N THR A 129 -6.52 -1.47 -2.12
CA THR A 129 -7.71 -0.91 -2.77
C THR A 129 -7.31 0.11 -3.84
N VAL A 130 -8.22 0.40 -4.76
CA VAL A 130 -8.00 1.39 -5.83
C VAL A 130 -7.62 2.76 -5.24
N GLY A 131 -8.35 3.25 -4.21
CA GLY A 131 -8.01 4.53 -3.58
C GLY A 131 -6.59 4.55 -3.00
N GLY A 132 -6.18 3.47 -2.31
CA GLY A 132 -4.81 3.35 -1.81
C GLY A 132 -3.77 3.26 -2.93
N ALA A 133 -4.09 2.60 -4.04
CA ALA A 133 -3.22 2.51 -5.20
C ALA A 133 -3.05 3.86 -5.90
N VAL A 134 -4.12 4.65 -6.04
CA VAL A 134 -4.10 6.04 -6.55
C VAL A 134 -3.20 6.91 -5.69
N VAL A 135 -3.42 6.93 -4.37
CA VAL A 135 -2.63 7.73 -3.43
C VAL A 135 -1.14 7.39 -3.50
N ASN A 136 -0.82 6.09 -3.56
CA ASN A 136 0.58 5.63 -3.54
C ASN A 136 1.25 5.59 -4.93
N ASN A 137 0.55 5.90 -6.02
CA ASN A 137 1.01 5.60 -7.38
C ASN A 137 1.55 4.18 -7.46
N SER A 138 0.69 3.23 -7.10
CA SER A 138 1.10 1.83 -7.00
C SER A 138 1.42 1.23 -8.35
N GLY A 139 2.42 0.36 -8.40
CA GLY A 139 2.77 -0.34 -9.62
C GLY A 139 3.45 -1.68 -9.35
N CYS A 140 3.26 -2.62 -10.25
CA CYS A 140 3.83 -3.95 -10.21
C CYS A 140 3.92 -4.54 -11.62
N TYR A 141 5.01 -5.21 -11.93
CA TYR A 141 5.23 -5.90 -13.22
C TYR A 141 4.88 -5.07 -14.46
N GLY A 142 5.25 -3.79 -14.47
CA GLY A 142 4.99 -2.88 -15.59
C GLY A 142 3.63 -2.18 -15.58
N SER A 143 2.64 -2.67 -14.85
CA SER A 143 1.40 -1.94 -14.62
C SER A 143 1.62 -0.84 -13.57
N LEU A 144 1.18 0.39 -13.87
CA LEU A 144 1.33 1.58 -13.02
C LEU A 144 0.01 2.33 -12.92
N MET A 145 -0.35 2.83 -11.73
CA MET A 145 -1.58 3.62 -11.56
C MET A 145 -1.57 4.87 -12.43
N GLU A 146 -0.45 5.59 -12.50
CA GLU A 146 -0.30 6.77 -13.37
C GLU A 146 -0.53 6.48 -14.86
N ALA A 147 -0.36 5.22 -15.31
CA ALA A 147 -0.59 4.85 -16.70
C ALA A 147 -2.08 4.67 -17.01
N VAL A 148 -2.88 4.27 -16.02
CA VAL A 148 -4.29 3.90 -16.22
C VAL A 148 -5.29 4.87 -15.60
N VAL A 149 -4.89 5.77 -14.70
CA VAL A 149 -5.80 6.78 -14.11
C VAL A 149 -6.09 7.88 -15.14
N CYS A 150 -7.38 8.19 -15.34
CA CYS A 150 -7.85 9.34 -16.12
C CYS A 150 -8.23 10.49 -15.18
N GLN A 151 -9.13 10.23 -14.23
CA GLN A 151 -9.66 11.24 -13.30
C GLN A 151 -9.93 10.62 -11.92
N VAL A 152 -9.95 11.46 -10.90
CA VAL A 152 -10.27 11.07 -9.51
C VAL A 152 -11.27 12.04 -8.92
N GLU A 153 -12.33 11.52 -8.37
CA GLU A 153 -13.29 12.27 -7.57
C GLU A 153 -12.82 12.30 -6.12
N LEU A 154 -12.68 13.49 -5.58
CA LEU A 154 -12.13 13.73 -4.25
C LEU A 154 -13.12 14.53 -3.40
N LEU A 155 -13.39 14.08 -2.18
CA LEU A 155 -14.04 14.90 -1.17
C LEU A 155 -12.99 15.71 -0.42
N MET A 156 -13.07 17.03 -0.56
CA MET A 156 -12.17 18.00 0.05
C MET A 156 -12.50 18.23 1.54
N PRO A 157 -11.55 18.74 2.36
CA PRO A 157 -11.80 19.05 3.78
C PRO A 157 -12.90 20.07 4.05
N ASP A 158 -13.18 20.97 3.11
CA ASP A 158 -14.29 21.93 3.17
C ASP A 158 -15.65 21.32 2.86
N GLY A 159 -15.69 20.04 2.45
CA GLY A 159 -16.88 19.29 2.09
C GLY A 159 -17.28 19.40 0.62
N GLU A 160 -16.50 20.10 -0.19
CA GLU A 160 -16.70 20.15 -1.65
C GLU A 160 -16.21 18.87 -2.32
N ILE A 161 -16.80 18.55 -3.46
CA ILE A 161 -16.37 17.44 -4.30
C ILE A 161 -15.62 18.04 -5.50
N LYS A 162 -14.37 17.62 -5.67
CA LYS A 162 -13.53 18.06 -6.77
C LYS A 162 -13.15 16.88 -7.67
N MET A 163 -13.22 17.11 -8.99
CA MET A 163 -12.65 16.20 -9.98
C MET A 163 -11.21 16.62 -10.24
N LEU A 164 -10.26 15.73 -9.99
CA LEU A 164 -8.85 15.93 -10.30
C LEU A 164 -8.48 15.17 -11.58
N SER A 165 -7.80 15.84 -12.49
CA SER A 165 -7.17 15.19 -13.63
C SER A 165 -5.94 14.40 -13.20
N LYS A 166 -5.44 13.56 -14.10
CA LYS A 166 -4.18 12.83 -13.91
C LYS A 166 -2.99 13.77 -13.65
N GLU A 167 -2.94 14.90 -14.33
CA GLU A 167 -1.87 15.90 -14.22
C GLU A 167 -1.87 16.56 -12.85
N GLU A 168 -3.04 16.88 -12.30
CA GLU A 168 -3.19 17.47 -10.96
C GLU A 168 -2.73 16.51 -9.86
N LEU A 169 -2.81 15.20 -10.08
CA LEU A 169 -2.29 14.20 -9.15
C LEU A 169 -0.76 14.20 -9.05
N ASN A 170 -0.07 14.82 -9.99
CA ASN A 170 1.39 15.05 -10.01
C ASN A 170 2.18 13.80 -9.59
N TYR A 171 1.96 12.71 -10.30
CA TYR A 171 2.53 11.41 -9.99
C TYR A 171 4.05 11.39 -10.14
N SER A 172 4.69 10.68 -9.23
CA SER A 172 6.08 10.28 -9.33
C SER A 172 6.27 8.90 -8.69
N HIS A 173 7.49 8.35 -8.74
CA HIS A 173 7.73 6.99 -8.22
C HIS A 173 7.26 6.83 -6.77
N ARG A 174 6.22 6.02 -6.57
CA ARG A 174 5.58 5.75 -5.27
C ARG A 174 5.12 7.02 -4.55
N ASN A 175 4.62 7.99 -5.29
CA ASN A 175 4.18 9.28 -4.75
C ASN A 175 3.11 9.93 -5.63
N SER A 176 2.29 10.80 -5.00
CA SER A 176 1.29 11.63 -5.64
C SER A 176 1.09 12.92 -4.83
N ALA A 177 0.37 13.90 -5.39
CA ALA A 177 -0.07 15.10 -4.69
C ALA A 177 -0.90 14.77 -3.42
N LEU A 178 -1.63 13.67 -3.42
CA LEU A 178 -2.40 13.17 -2.27
C LEU A 178 -1.48 12.58 -1.19
N LYS A 179 -0.46 11.81 -1.59
CA LYS A 179 0.46 11.18 -0.64
C LYS A 179 1.37 12.19 0.04
N ASN A 180 1.89 13.16 -0.69
CA ASN A 180 2.74 14.21 -0.16
C ASN A 180 1.96 15.36 0.50
N LYS A 181 0.60 15.27 0.50
CA LYS A 181 -0.33 16.23 1.10
C LYS A 181 -0.28 17.64 0.50
N THR A 182 0.12 17.79 -0.77
CA THR A 182 -0.07 19.06 -1.51
C THR A 182 -1.54 19.25 -1.90
N ILE A 183 -2.29 18.15 -2.00
CA ILE A 183 -3.74 18.11 -2.08
C ILE A 183 -4.24 17.22 -0.95
N GLU A 184 -5.19 17.70 -0.15
CA GLU A 184 -5.84 16.92 0.91
C GLU A 184 -7.27 16.56 0.51
N GLY A 185 -7.70 15.35 0.87
CA GLY A 185 -9.05 14.88 0.61
C GLY A 185 -9.17 13.37 0.66
N ILE A 186 -10.40 12.88 0.52
CA ILE A 186 -10.73 11.46 0.48
C ILE A 186 -11.07 11.07 -0.94
N VAL A 187 -10.33 10.10 -1.49
CA VAL A 187 -10.65 9.53 -2.81
C VAL A 187 -11.99 8.80 -2.72
N LEU A 188 -12.94 9.22 -3.55
CA LEU A 188 -14.25 8.61 -3.66
C LEU A 188 -14.30 7.62 -4.82
N ARG A 189 -14.31 8.12 -6.06
CA ARG A 189 -14.40 7.33 -7.28
C ARG A 189 -13.21 7.63 -8.19
N VAL A 190 -12.88 6.68 -9.06
CA VAL A 190 -11.74 6.76 -9.98
C VAL A 190 -12.19 6.31 -11.36
N TRP A 191 -11.88 7.11 -12.37
CA TRP A 191 -12.04 6.78 -13.79
C TRP A 191 -10.72 6.29 -14.32
N LEU A 192 -10.73 5.11 -14.93
CA LEU A 192 -9.56 4.41 -15.42
C LEU A 192 -9.70 4.13 -16.92
N ASP A 193 -8.59 4.17 -17.63
CA ASP A 193 -8.51 3.90 -19.06
C ASP A 193 -8.75 2.41 -19.36
N ALA A 194 -9.61 2.12 -20.32
CA ALA A 194 -9.90 0.80 -20.83
C ALA A 194 -9.70 0.67 -22.34
N SER A 195 -9.07 1.65 -22.99
CA SER A 195 -8.92 1.73 -24.45
C SER A 195 -7.94 0.72 -25.05
N HIS A 196 -7.06 0.15 -24.25
CA HIS A 196 -6.05 -0.80 -24.73
C HIS A 196 -6.55 -2.24 -24.61
N HIS A 197 -6.62 -2.94 -25.74
CA HIS A 197 -7.12 -4.31 -25.80
C HIS A 197 -6.10 -5.32 -26.28
N GLU A 198 -6.07 -6.47 -25.61
CA GLU A 198 -5.36 -7.67 -26.02
C GLU A 198 -6.24 -8.92 -25.78
N PRO A 199 -5.98 -10.05 -26.46
CA PRO A 199 -6.72 -11.28 -26.18
C PRO A 199 -6.67 -11.65 -24.69
N SER A 200 -7.82 -11.90 -24.07
CA SER A 200 -7.93 -12.25 -22.63
C SER A 200 -7.01 -13.40 -22.25
N ALA A 201 -6.89 -14.43 -23.09
CA ALA A 201 -5.99 -15.57 -22.85
C ALA A 201 -4.53 -15.13 -22.70
N THR A 202 -4.06 -14.19 -23.52
CA THR A 202 -2.69 -13.63 -23.45
C THR A 202 -2.46 -12.88 -22.13
N LEU A 203 -3.42 -12.04 -21.73
CA LEU A 203 -3.33 -11.27 -20.48
C LEU A 203 -3.33 -12.18 -19.26
N LEU A 204 -4.19 -13.21 -19.24
CA LEU A 204 -4.25 -14.18 -18.16
C LEU A 204 -2.97 -15.04 -18.07
N GLU A 205 -2.34 -15.36 -19.18
CA GLU A 205 -1.05 -16.08 -19.20
C GLU A 205 0.07 -15.19 -18.65
N LYS A 206 0.17 -13.92 -19.10
CA LYS A 206 1.10 -12.92 -18.52
C LYS A 206 0.94 -12.83 -16.99
N ALA A 207 -0.31 -12.66 -16.52
CA ALA A 207 -0.61 -12.55 -15.09
C ALA A 207 -0.23 -13.81 -14.31
N LYS A 208 -0.45 -15.00 -14.87
CA LYS A 208 0.00 -16.27 -14.28
C LYS A 208 1.53 -16.32 -14.15
N GLY A 209 2.25 -15.88 -15.17
CA GLY A 209 3.70 -15.73 -15.14
C GLY A 209 4.18 -14.80 -14.02
N TYR A 210 3.56 -13.63 -13.88
CA TYR A 210 3.87 -12.67 -12.80
C TYR A 210 3.58 -13.24 -11.41
N ALA A 211 2.45 -13.94 -11.23
CA ALA A 211 2.11 -14.56 -9.96
C ALA A 211 3.13 -15.66 -9.56
N LEU A 212 3.57 -16.47 -10.51
CA LEU A 212 4.60 -17.50 -10.31
C LEU A 212 5.97 -16.88 -9.98
N ASP A 213 6.38 -15.85 -10.73
CA ASP A 213 7.63 -15.13 -10.44
C ASP A 213 7.59 -14.52 -9.04
N ARG A 214 6.49 -13.86 -8.65
CA ARG A 214 6.31 -13.30 -7.31
C ARG A 214 6.45 -14.36 -6.22
N LYS A 215 5.80 -15.51 -6.39
CA LYS A 215 5.89 -16.63 -5.45
C LYS A 215 7.33 -17.11 -5.28
N ARG A 216 8.10 -17.13 -6.36
CA ARG A 216 9.50 -17.59 -6.38
C ARG A 216 10.47 -16.57 -5.80
N THR A 217 10.28 -15.27 -6.08
CA THR A 217 11.30 -14.24 -5.90
C THR A 217 11.03 -13.24 -4.78
N GLN A 218 9.81 -13.24 -4.22
CA GLN A 218 9.41 -12.27 -3.21
C GLN A 218 8.96 -12.93 -1.91
N GLN A 219 8.97 -12.15 -0.84
CA GLN A 219 8.38 -12.54 0.44
C GLN A 219 6.89 -12.83 0.25
N GLY A 220 6.39 -13.94 0.82
CA GLY A 220 4.95 -14.22 0.84
C GLY A 220 4.16 -13.11 1.55
N PRO A 221 2.83 -13.07 1.41
CA PRO A 221 2.01 -11.92 1.83
C PRO A 221 1.90 -11.75 3.36
N LEU A 222 2.28 -12.75 4.14
CA LEU A 222 2.12 -12.72 5.59
C LEU A 222 3.19 -11.85 6.27
N ASN A 223 2.75 -11.06 7.24
CA ASN A 223 3.59 -10.30 8.15
C ASN A 223 4.54 -9.30 7.47
N ASN A 224 4.22 -8.81 6.29
CA ASN A 224 5.00 -7.77 5.62
C ASN A 224 4.11 -6.85 4.75
N LEU A 225 4.67 -5.72 4.35
CA LEU A 225 4.03 -4.71 3.50
C LEU A 225 4.71 -4.61 2.11
N GLY A 226 5.43 -5.67 1.70
CA GLY A 226 6.26 -5.62 0.50
C GLY A 226 7.54 -4.81 0.72
N SER A 227 7.86 -3.94 -0.24
CA SER A 227 9.01 -3.04 -0.12
C SER A 227 8.80 -2.00 0.97
N THR A 228 9.66 -1.99 1.97
CA THR A 228 9.64 -0.96 3.03
C THR A 228 10.13 0.39 2.50
N TYR A 229 11.01 0.38 1.50
CA TYR A 229 11.61 1.58 0.93
C TYR A 229 11.33 1.70 -0.56
N ALA A 230 10.91 2.88 -0.99
CA ALA A 230 10.71 3.24 -2.40
C ALA A 230 12.04 3.54 -3.12
N GLN A 231 13.01 4.09 -2.40
CA GLN A 231 14.32 4.45 -2.93
C GLN A 231 15.42 4.09 -1.94
N LEU A 232 16.48 3.48 -2.45
CA LEU A 232 17.68 3.08 -1.71
C LEU A 232 18.93 3.61 -2.44
N PRO A 233 19.18 4.94 -2.41
CA PRO A 233 20.33 5.53 -3.07
C PRO A 233 21.63 5.01 -2.47
N TYR A 234 22.56 4.59 -3.31
CA TYR A 234 23.83 4.03 -2.87
C TYR A 234 24.64 5.04 -2.03
N LYS A 235 25.26 4.54 -0.95
CA LYS A 235 26.15 5.32 -0.09
C LYS A 235 27.57 4.76 -0.19
N HIS A 236 28.53 5.60 -0.55
CA HIS A 236 29.94 5.23 -0.58
C HIS A 236 30.52 5.18 0.84
N ASN A 237 30.90 3.99 1.28
CA ASN A 237 31.66 3.75 2.52
C ASN A 237 32.37 2.39 2.46
N VAL A 238 33.33 2.17 3.36
CA VAL A 238 34.16 0.95 3.39
C VAL A 238 33.30 -0.31 3.51
N ARG A 239 32.27 -0.31 4.37
CA ARG A 239 31.39 -1.48 4.58
C ARG A 239 30.61 -1.82 3.31
N ASN A 240 30.10 -0.82 2.63
CA ASN A 240 29.41 -1.02 1.35
C ASN A 240 30.38 -1.46 0.25
N PHE A 241 31.62 -0.99 0.25
CA PHE A 241 32.66 -1.51 -0.64
C PHE A 241 32.88 -3.00 -0.41
N ILE A 242 33.08 -3.42 0.84
CA ILE A 242 33.23 -4.84 1.21
C ILE A 242 32.02 -5.65 0.75
N SER A 243 30.78 -5.15 0.98
CA SER A 243 29.56 -5.85 0.56
C SER A 243 29.50 -6.03 -0.96
N ARG A 244 29.99 -5.06 -1.76
CA ARG A 244 30.09 -5.20 -3.22
C ARG A 244 31.10 -6.25 -3.65
N VAL A 245 32.21 -6.39 -2.94
CA VAL A 245 33.18 -7.46 -3.20
C VAL A 245 32.50 -8.83 -3.02
N PHE A 246 31.75 -9.03 -1.93
CA PHE A 246 30.98 -10.27 -1.73
C PHE A 246 29.92 -10.48 -2.83
N ALA A 247 29.19 -9.44 -3.23
CA ALA A 247 28.22 -9.56 -4.31
C ALA A 247 28.87 -9.98 -5.64
N LYS A 248 30.05 -9.43 -5.95
CA LYS A 248 30.84 -9.82 -7.11
C LYS A 248 31.34 -11.26 -7.02
N LEU A 249 31.81 -11.69 -5.85
CA LEU A 249 32.21 -13.08 -5.62
C LEU A 249 31.05 -14.06 -5.83
N PHE A 250 29.86 -13.77 -5.31
CA PHE A 250 28.68 -14.62 -5.52
C PHE A 250 28.30 -14.69 -7.00
N SER A 251 28.45 -13.61 -7.76
CA SER A 251 28.25 -13.59 -9.21
C SER A 251 29.27 -14.45 -9.95
N ILE A 252 30.57 -14.33 -9.63
CA ILE A 252 31.64 -15.15 -10.23
C ILE A 252 31.43 -16.64 -9.94
N CYS A 253 31.05 -16.97 -8.70
CA CYS A 253 30.76 -18.34 -8.28
C CYS A 253 29.40 -18.85 -8.79
N ARG A 254 28.70 -18.09 -9.62
CA ARG A 254 27.36 -18.44 -10.18
C ARG A 254 26.35 -18.87 -9.12
N VAL A 255 26.39 -18.24 -7.94
CA VAL A 255 25.41 -18.52 -6.89
C VAL A 255 24.03 -18.11 -7.38
N ASP A 256 23.04 -18.98 -7.15
CA ASP A 256 21.64 -18.68 -7.48
C ASP A 256 21.20 -17.34 -6.87
N VAL A 257 20.43 -16.54 -7.62
CA VAL A 257 20.07 -15.15 -7.26
C VAL A 257 19.36 -15.07 -5.91
N ILE A 258 18.49 -16.02 -5.60
CA ILE A 258 17.76 -16.03 -4.34
C ILE A 258 18.70 -16.38 -3.18
N LYS A 259 19.57 -17.36 -3.36
CA LYS A 259 20.60 -17.70 -2.39
C LYS A 259 21.57 -16.53 -2.18
N ALA A 260 22.00 -15.87 -3.24
CA ALA A 260 22.86 -14.70 -3.18
C ALA A 260 22.21 -13.55 -2.37
N ARG A 261 20.93 -13.24 -2.60
CA ARG A 261 20.17 -12.24 -1.82
C ARG A 261 20.13 -12.59 -0.34
N LYS A 262 19.87 -13.86 0.00
CA LYS A 262 19.89 -14.35 1.38
C LYS A 262 21.26 -14.18 2.02
N TYR A 263 22.34 -14.55 1.33
CA TYR A 263 23.72 -14.39 1.84
C TYR A 263 24.09 -12.92 1.99
N MET A 264 23.75 -12.09 1.02
CA MET A 264 23.98 -10.64 1.07
C MET A 264 23.27 -9.99 2.28
N LYS A 265 22.06 -10.45 2.65
CA LYS A 265 21.41 -10.01 3.89
C LYS A 265 22.34 -10.23 5.09
N TYR A 266 22.92 -11.40 5.25
CA TYR A 266 23.81 -11.70 6.38
C TYR A 266 25.13 -10.92 6.28
N VAL A 267 25.70 -10.70 5.09
CA VAL A 267 26.86 -9.83 4.89
C VAL A 267 26.58 -8.43 5.43
N TYR A 268 25.45 -7.81 5.05
CA TYR A 268 25.07 -6.50 5.59
C TYR A 268 24.87 -6.53 7.10
N LEU A 269 24.13 -7.50 7.63
CA LEU A 269 23.86 -7.61 9.05
C LEU A 269 25.13 -7.76 9.88
N THR A 270 26.11 -8.54 9.40
CA THR A 270 27.41 -8.69 10.05
C THR A 270 28.23 -7.40 10.00
N LEU A 271 28.37 -6.79 8.83
CA LEU A 271 29.14 -5.55 8.64
C LEU A 271 28.58 -4.38 9.46
N TYR A 272 27.28 -4.35 9.70
CA TYR A 272 26.63 -3.28 10.45
C TYR A 272 26.28 -3.63 11.90
N GLY A 273 26.61 -4.86 12.36
CA GLY A 273 26.43 -5.29 13.75
C GLY A 273 24.96 -5.55 14.14
N GLU A 274 24.12 -5.96 13.17
CA GLU A 274 22.68 -6.07 13.34
C GLU A 274 22.13 -7.50 13.16
N LEU A 275 22.94 -8.54 13.41
CA LEU A 275 22.53 -9.95 13.28
C LEU A 275 21.27 -10.29 14.09
N LYS A 276 21.04 -9.61 15.23
CA LYS A 276 19.88 -9.82 16.11
C LYS A 276 18.54 -9.59 15.42
N ILE A 277 18.50 -8.76 14.37
CA ILE A 277 17.27 -8.49 13.60
C ILE A 277 17.12 -9.36 12.35
N ALA A 278 17.94 -10.36 12.14
CA ALA A 278 17.95 -11.19 10.93
C ALA A 278 16.60 -11.83 10.60
N LYS A 279 15.83 -12.25 11.62
CA LYS A 279 14.51 -12.87 11.44
C LYS A 279 13.46 -11.89 10.93
N TYR A 280 13.64 -10.58 11.17
CA TYR A 280 12.73 -9.52 10.73
C TYR A 280 13.05 -8.96 9.35
N ILE A 281 14.01 -9.50 8.63
CA ILE A 281 14.37 -9.07 7.28
C ILE A 281 14.16 -10.23 6.31
N SER A 282 13.48 -9.95 5.19
CA SER A 282 13.22 -10.94 4.15
C SER A 282 14.51 -11.60 3.63
N ASN A 283 14.44 -12.89 3.32
CA ASN A 283 15.52 -13.59 2.65
C ASN A 283 15.60 -13.27 1.14
N TYR A 284 14.56 -12.66 0.60
CA TYR A 284 14.49 -12.31 -0.81
C TYR A 284 15.03 -10.93 -1.10
N TRP A 285 14.90 -9.99 -0.16
CA TRP A 285 15.38 -8.63 -0.35
C TRP A 285 15.54 -7.88 0.98
N ILE A 286 16.69 -7.22 1.17
CA ILE A 286 17.01 -6.46 2.38
C ILE A 286 16.05 -5.26 2.61
N GLY A 287 15.45 -4.74 1.56
CA GLY A 287 14.46 -3.66 1.63
C GLY A 287 13.05 -4.09 2.06
N CYS A 288 12.84 -5.35 2.44
CA CYS A 288 11.56 -5.86 2.92
C CYS A 288 11.66 -6.28 4.38
N PHE A 289 10.95 -5.59 5.26
CA PHE A 289 10.84 -5.92 6.68
C PHE A 289 9.67 -6.88 6.93
N VAL A 290 9.81 -7.77 7.92
CA VAL A 290 8.83 -8.81 8.26
C VAL A 290 8.49 -8.70 9.75
N TRP A 291 7.24 -8.42 10.08
CA TRP A 291 6.73 -8.24 11.45
C TRP A 291 6.31 -9.60 12.04
N GLN A 292 7.21 -10.32 12.69
CA GLN A 292 6.95 -11.69 13.14
C GLN A 292 6.33 -11.80 14.55
N ASP A 293 6.70 -10.91 15.46
CA ASP A 293 6.33 -10.99 16.88
C ASP A 293 6.31 -9.60 17.56
N ALA A 294 6.07 -9.56 18.85
CA ALA A 294 6.00 -8.33 19.65
C ALA A 294 7.34 -7.54 19.66
N GLY A 295 8.46 -8.15 19.39
CA GLY A 295 9.77 -7.48 19.28
C GLY A 295 9.96 -6.70 17.98
N ALA A 296 9.00 -6.78 17.03
CA ALA A 296 9.13 -6.20 15.71
C ALA A 296 9.25 -4.67 15.73
N ASP A 297 8.61 -3.96 16.67
CA ASP A 297 8.67 -2.50 16.76
C ASP A 297 10.09 -2.01 17.07
N GLU A 298 10.76 -2.64 18.01
CA GLU A 298 12.15 -2.31 18.33
C GLU A 298 13.10 -2.76 17.20
N ALA A 299 12.85 -3.93 16.63
CA ALA A 299 13.61 -4.41 15.48
C ALA A 299 13.44 -3.48 14.26
N PHE A 300 12.25 -2.90 14.03
CA PHE A 300 12.01 -1.96 12.95
C PHE A 300 12.80 -0.66 13.15
N LYS A 301 12.85 -0.12 14.36
CA LYS A 301 13.70 1.04 14.68
C LYS A 301 15.17 0.77 14.36
N ARG A 302 15.69 -0.39 14.77
CA ARG A 302 17.07 -0.82 14.47
C ARG A 302 17.31 -1.00 12.97
N TYR A 303 16.33 -1.62 12.27
CA TYR A 303 16.35 -1.78 10.83
C TYR A 303 16.43 -0.43 10.12
N CYS A 304 15.60 0.54 10.46
CA CYS A 304 15.65 1.89 9.87
C CYS A 304 17.01 2.57 10.12
N LYS A 305 17.57 2.46 11.34
CA LYS A 305 18.91 2.98 11.65
C LYS A 305 19.99 2.30 10.78
N MET A 306 19.93 0.99 10.61
CA MET A 306 20.84 0.24 9.75
C MET A 306 20.71 0.70 8.29
N MET A 307 19.50 0.81 7.76
CA MET A 307 19.24 1.22 6.37
C MET A 307 19.79 2.63 6.09
N ASN A 308 19.67 3.58 7.04
CA ASN A 308 20.28 4.91 6.94
C ASN A 308 21.83 4.89 6.97
N ARG A 309 22.44 3.85 7.50
CA ARG A 309 23.91 3.66 7.47
C ARG A 309 24.36 3.02 6.16
N ILE A 310 23.54 2.13 5.57
CA ILE A 310 23.79 1.46 4.28
C ILE A 310 23.54 2.40 3.10
N TYR A 311 22.44 3.15 3.12
CA TYR A 311 21.98 3.97 2.01
C TYR A 311 22.01 5.47 2.35
N ASN A 312 22.02 6.30 1.31
CA ASN A 312 22.00 7.76 1.47
C ASN A 312 20.55 8.26 1.44
N ARG A 313 20.03 8.68 2.61
CA ARG A 313 18.64 9.18 2.76
C ARG A 313 17.61 8.25 2.10
N PRO A 314 17.51 6.98 2.52
CA PRO A 314 16.54 6.04 1.96
C PRO A 314 15.12 6.56 2.22
N ARG A 315 14.26 6.55 1.18
CA ARG A 315 12.88 7.03 1.29
C ARG A 315 11.94 5.86 1.56
N LEU A 316 11.20 5.92 2.68
CA LEU A 316 10.17 4.93 2.99
C LEU A 316 9.08 4.91 1.90
N GLU A 317 8.63 3.71 1.55
CA GLU A 317 7.44 3.48 0.73
C GLU A 317 6.20 3.34 1.61
N ILE A 318 6.34 2.59 2.71
CA ILE A 318 5.27 2.36 3.65
C ILE A 318 4.91 3.62 4.45
N GLU A 319 3.67 3.69 4.86
CA GLU A 319 3.19 4.70 5.79
C GLU A 319 3.30 4.18 7.22
N VAL A 320 3.85 4.97 8.13
CA VAL A 320 3.97 4.63 9.56
C VAL A 320 3.02 5.50 10.36
N ARG A 321 2.22 4.88 11.21
CA ARG A 321 1.34 5.54 12.18
C ARG A 321 1.88 5.28 13.59
N GLU A 322 2.20 6.38 14.30
CA GLU A 322 2.88 6.38 15.62
C GLU A 322 2.01 7.01 16.70
#